data_18fb70bdf40debfdb8c09790c1539548
#
_entry.id   18fb70bdf40debfdb8c09790c1539548
#
_cell.length_a   1.000
_cell.length_b   1.000
_cell.length_c   1.000
_cell.angle_alpha   90.00
_cell.angle_beta   90.00
_cell.angle_gamma   90.00
#
_symmetry.space_group_name_H-M   'P 1'
#
loop_
_entity.id
_entity.type
_entity.pdbx_description
1 polymer ?
#
loop_
_entity_poly.entity_id
_entity_poly.type
_entity_poly.pdbx_seq_one_letter_code
_entity_poly.pdbx_strand_id
1 'polypeptide(L)'
;MYLANVLPGASANLRSTSVIAQFVAAQQGRSLAILPCFLATQDPRLLPVLPQEINITRQFWMYCREDLRKLKRITLLWDYIRQVTEQNQGLLMGESREMLFAD
;
A
#
# COMPACT_ATOMS: atom_id res chain seq x y z
N MET A 1 10.73 -10.16 -0.70
CA MET A 1 9.43 -10.81 -0.96
C MET A 1 8.88 -11.39 0.33
N TYR A 2 7.61 -11.17 0.60
CA TYR A 2 7.02 -11.52 1.90
C TYR A 2 6.39 -12.92 1.96
N LEU A 3 6.12 -13.52 0.80
CA LEU A 3 5.37 -14.77 0.73
C LEU A 3 6.05 -15.91 1.51
N ALA A 4 7.37 -16.05 1.36
CA ALA A 4 8.11 -17.10 2.04
C ALA A 4 8.12 -16.94 3.56
N ASN A 5 8.07 -15.68 4.05
CA ASN A 5 8.02 -15.38 5.48
C ASN A 5 6.64 -15.64 6.09
N VAL A 6 5.60 -15.50 5.28
CA VAL A 6 4.21 -15.58 5.73
C VAL A 6 3.66 -16.98 5.55
N LEU A 7 4.00 -17.64 4.44
CA LEU A 7 3.57 -19.00 4.10
C LEU A 7 4.79 -19.87 3.79
N PRO A 8 5.49 -20.36 4.82
CA PRO A 8 6.64 -21.23 4.61
C PRO A 8 6.23 -22.48 3.82
N GLY A 9 7.01 -22.83 2.82
CA GLY A 9 6.72 -23.98 1.97
C GLY A 9 5.85 -23.67 0.76
N ALA A 10 5.26 -22.47 0.67
CA ALA A 10 4.53 -22.07 -0.51
C ALA A 10 5.49 -21.76 -1.66
N SER A 11 5.14 -22.19 -2.87
CA SER A 11 5.91 -21.87 -4.07
C SER A 11 5.20 -20.80 -4.87
N ALA A 12 5.98 -19.83 -5.38
CA ALA A 12 5.43 -18.77 -6.20
C ALA A 12 5.23 -19.24 -7.63
N ASN A 13 4.05 -19.03 -8.19
CA ASN A 13 3.78 -19.29 -9.60
C ASN A 13 4.01 -18.06 -10.48
N LEU A 14 4.17 -16.89 -9.88
CA LEU A 14 4.57 -15.64 -10.54
C LEU A 14 5.50 -14.88 -9.60
N ARG A 15 6.61 -14.38 -10.13
CA ARG A 15 7.54 -13.54 -9.37
C ARG A 15 7.74 -12.22 -10.09
N SER A 16 7.64 -11.12 -9.35
CA SER A 16 7.86 -9.79 -9.88
C SER A 16 8.29 -8.85 -8.76
N THR A 17 9.15 -7.89 -9.08
CA THR A 17 9.47 -6.78 -8.18
C THR A 17 8.46 -5.63 -8.31
N SER A 18 7.60 -5.67 -9.31
CA SER A 18 6.57 -4.64 -9.52
C SER A 18 5.31 -4.99 -8.73
N VAL A 19 4.95 -4.12 -7.80
CA VAL A 19 3.71 -4.26 -7.01
C VAL A 19 2.49 -4.18 -7.91
N ILE A 20 2.51 -3.31 -8.92
CA ILE A 20 1.40 -3.18 -9.86
C ILE A 20 1.22 -4.47 -10.67
N ALA A 21 2.31 -5.11 -11.11
CA ALA A 21 2.22 -6.39 -11.81
C ALA A 21 1.62 -7.48 -10.91
N GLN A 22 1.99 -7.50 -9.64
CA GLN A 22 1.44 -8.44 -8.67
C GLN A 22 -0.06 -8.18 -8.45
N PHE A 23 -0.46 -6.91 -8.40
CA PHE A 23 -1.86 -6.51 -8.28
C PHE A 23 -2.69 -7.00 -9.47
N VAL A 24 -2.19 -6.76 -10.69
CA VAL A 24 -2.87 -7.21 -11.92
C VAL A 24 -2.97 -8.73 -11.95
N ALA A 25 -1.92 -9.44 -11.54
CA ALA A 25 -1.94 -10.89 -11.49
C ALA A 25 -2.99 -11.41 -10.51
N ALA A 26 -3.11 -10.78 -9.33
CA ALA A 26 -4.13 -11.14 -8.35
C ALA A 26 -5.55 -10.90 -8.87
N GLN A 27 -5.74 -9.84 -9.66
CA GLN A 27 -7.03 -9.53 -10.26
C GLN A 27 -7.54 -10.61 -11.22
N GLN A 28 -6.65 -11.44 -11.74
CA GLN A 28 -7.02 -12.55 -12.62
C GLN A 28 -7.72 -13.70 -11.88
N GLY A 29 -7.68 -13.70 -10.55
CA GLY A 29 -8.42 -14.65 -9.72
C GLY A 29 -7.83 -16.04 -9.62
N ARG A 30 -6.55 -16.22 -9.97
CA ARG A 30 -5.90 -17.54 -9.98
C ARG A 30 -4.81 -17.70 -8.95
N SER A 31 -4.57 -16.66 -8.13
CA SER A 31 -3.46 -16.69 -7.18
C SER A 31 -3.71 -15.80 -5.98
N LEU A 32 -2.90 -15.98 -4.96
CA LEU A 32 -2.84 -15.10 -3.80
C LEU A 32 -1.64 -14.18 -3.95
N ALA A 33 -1.75 -12.96 -3.43
CA ALA A 33 -0.66 -12.00 -3.44
C ALA A 33 -0.65 -11.20 -2.15
N ILE A 34 0.53 -10.72 -1.76
CA ILE A 34 0.67 -9.79 -0.65
C ILE A 34 0.78 -8.40 -1.24
N LEU A 35 -0.24 -7.59 -1.03
CA LEU A 35 -0.38 -6.27 -1.64
C LEU A 35 -0.58 -5.21 -0.57
N PRO A 36 -0.16 -3.95 -0.83
CA PRO A 36 -0.54 -2.85 0.05
C PRO A 36 -2.06 -2.72 0.12
N CYS A 37 -2.58 -2.47 1.32
CA CYS A 37 -4.03 -2.39 1.53
C CYS A 37 -4.68 -1.31 0.67
N PHE A 38 -4.05 -0.13 0.56
CA PHE A 38 -4.61 0.96 -0.23
C PHE A 38 -4.72 0.63 -1.72
N LEU A 39 -3.89 -0.28 -2.22
CA LEU A 39 -3.94 -0.71 -3.61
C LEU A 39 -4.99 -1.81 -3.79
N ALA A 40 -4.98 -2.81 -2.92
CA ALA A 40 -5.89 -3.95 -3.01
C ALA A 40 -7.36 -3.54 -2.85
N THR A 41 -7.64 -2.55 -2.01
CA THR A 41 -9.00 -2.09 -1.78
C THR A 41 -9.64 -1.38 -2.97
N GLN A 42 -8.87 -1.04 -3.99
CA GLN A 42 -9.41 -0.43 -5.20
C GLN A 42 -10.23 -1.40 -6.05
N ASP A 43 -10.02 -2.70 -5.89
CA ASP A 43 -10.82 -3.70 -6.58
C ASP A 43 -11.66 -4.48 -5.57
N PRO A 44 -13.00 -4.32 -5.57
CA PRO A 44 -13.87 -4.99 -4.61
C PRO A 44 -13.89 -6.51 -4.77
N ARG A 45 -13.40 -7.04 -5.88
CA ARG A 45 -13.30 -8.49 -6.09
C ARG A 45 -12.14 -9.11 -5.32
N LEU A 46 -11.16 -8.30 -4.90
CA LEU A 46 -10.06 -8.76 -4.08
C LEU A 46 -10.49 -8.74 -2.61
N LEU A 47 -10.38 -9.88 -1.97
CA LEU A 47 -10.76 -10.05 -0.57
C LEU A 47 -9.55 -10.40 0.28
N PRO A 48 -9.47 -9.88 1.52
CA PRO A 48 -8.39 -10.26 2.42
C PRO A 48 -8.51 -11.72 2.84
N VAL A 49 -7.37 -12.42 2.87
CA VAL A 49 -7.28 -13.81 3.32
C VAL A 49 -6.43 -13.84 4.58
N LEU A 50 -6.91 -14.45 5.63
CA LEU A 50 -6.25 -14.53 6.93
C LEU A 50 -5.80 -13.17 7.47
N PRO A 51 -6.70 -12.16 7.52
CA PRO A 51 -6.29 -10.78 7.86
C PRO A 51 -5.82 -10.63 9.31
N GLN A 52 -6.19 -11.55 10.19
CA GLN A 52 -5.79 -11.50 11.60
C GLN A 52 -4.48 -12.26 11.85
N GLU A 53 -4.21 -13.31 11.08
CA GLU A 53 -3.03 -14.13 11.21
C GLU A 53 -1.84 -13.56 10.44
N ILE A 54 -2.10 -12.86 9.33
CA ILE A 54 -1.06 -12.35 8.45
C ILE A 54 -1.18 -10.83 8.39
N ASN A 55 -0.22 -10.14 9.01
CA ASN A 55 -0.21 -8.68 9.06
C ASN A 55 1.24 -8.21 8.97
N ILE A 56 1.56 -7.48 7.89
CA ILE A 56 2.87 -6.89 7.67
C ILE A 56 2.68 -5.39 7.58
N THR A 57 3.35 -4.65 8.47
CA THR A 57 3.29 -3.19 8.48
C THR A 57 4.61 -2.62 7.99
N ARG A 58 4.54 -1.68 7.06
CA ARG A 58 5.71 -0.96 6.54
C ARG A 58 5.49 0.53 6.67
N GLN A 59 6.60 1.25 6.79
CA GLN A 59 6.58 2.70 6.85
C GLN A 59 6.94 3.28 5.49
N PHE A 60 6.23 4.33 5.10
CA PHE A 60 6.56 5.14 3.94
C PHE A 60 7.27 6.39 4.42
N TRP A 61 8.35 6.75 3.73
CA TRP A 61 9.17 7.89 4.07
C TRP A 61 9.11 8.92 2.95
N MET A 62 9.01 10.18 3.33
CA MET A 62 8.99 11.29 2.40
C MET A 62 10.31 12.04 2.49
N TYR A 63 10.98 12.21 1.35
CA TYR A 63 12.29 12.83 1.28
C TYR A 63 12.26 14.07 0.40
N CYS A 64 13.09 15.04 0.77
CA CYS A 64 13.26 16.26 0.01
C CYS A 64 14.69 16.74 0.18
N ARG A 65 15.28 17.32 -0.87
CA ARG A 65 16.58 17.96 -0.74
C ARG A 65 16.46 19.13 0.23
N GLU A 66 17.47 19.28 1.08
CA GLU A 66 17.44 20.27 2.14
C GLU A 66 17.31 21.70 1.60
N ASP A 67 17.96 22.00 0.48
CA ASP A 67 17.89 23.31 -0.16
C ASP A 67 16.50 23.65 -0.70
N LEU A 68 15.66 22.64 -0.96
CA LEU A 68 14.30 22.82 -1.46
C LEU A 68 13.26 22.95 -0.35
N ARG A 69 13.57 22.54 0.88
CA ARG A 69 12.59 22.56 1.98
C ARG A 69 12.09 23.95 2.33
N LYS A 70 12.90 24.97 2.05
CA LYS A 70 12.54 26.37 2.34
C LYS A 70 11.62 26.98 1.30
N LEU A 71 11.41 26.34 0.15
CA LEU A 71 10.51 26.83 -0.87
C LEU A 71 9.07 26.65 -0.43
N LYS A 72 8.28 27.73 -0.53
CA LYS A 72 6.88 27.71 -0.10
C LYS A 72 6.07 26.63 -0.80
N ARG A 73 6.28 26.43 -2.10
CA ARG A 73 5.57 25.39 -2.87
C ARG A 73 5.87 23.99 -2.36
N ILE A 74 7.10 23.74 -1.91
CA ILE A 74 7.48 22.43 -1.37
C ILE A 74 6.88 22.26 0.02
N THR A 75 6.91 23.29 0.86
CA THR A 75 6.29 23.23 2.18
C THR A 75 4.79 22.96 2.09
N LEU A 76 4.09 23.64 1.16
CA LEU A 76 2.65 23.44 0.96
C LEU A 76 2.35 22.02 0.48
N LEU A 77 3.13 21.51 -0.47
CA LEU A 77 2.97 20.13 -0.95
C LEU A 77 3.22 19.11 0.17
N TRP A 78 4.27 19.33 0.95
CA TRP A 78 4.63 18.47 2.08
C TRP A 78 3.49 18.40 3.10
N ASP A 79 2.97 19.58 3.47
CA ASP A 79 1.87 19.66 4.45
C ASP A 79 0.60 19.01 3.90
N TYR A 80 0.31 19.21 2.61
CA TYR A 80 -0.84 18.58 1.97
C TYR A 80 -0.73 17.05 1.98
N ILE A 81 0.42 16.51 1.61
CA ILE A 81 0.64 15.07 1.62
C ILE A 81 0.49 14.51 3.03
N ARG A 82 1.06 15.21 4.03
CA ARG A 82 0.93 14.82 5.43
C ARG A 82 -0.53 14.79 5.85
N GLN A 83 -1.28 15.82 5.53
CA GLN A 83 -2.69 15.92 5.90
C GLN A 83 -3.52 14.81 5.25
N VAL A 84 -3.35 14.57 3.96
CA VAL A 84 -4.06 13.50 3.25
C VAL A 84 -3.71 12.13 3.84
N THR A 85 -2.43 11.91 4.16
CA THR A 85 -1.98 10.66 4.75
C THR A 85 -2.62 10.43 6.12
N GLU A 86 -2.68 11.46 6.96
CA GLU A 86 -3.30 11.36 8.28
C GLU A 86 -4.81 11.11 8.17
N GLN A 87 -5.49 11.76 7.24
CA GLN A 87 -6.92 11.54 7.01
C GLN A 87 -7.23 10.14 6.47
N ASN A 88 -6.30 9.53 5.77
CA ASN A 88 -6.49 8.23 5.14
C ASN A 88 -5.79 7.09 5.87
N GLN A 89 -5.51 7.25 7.17
CA GLN A 89 -4.87 6.18 7.94
C GLN A 89 -5.69 4.90 7.92
N GLY A 90 -7.02 5.00 7.99
CA GLY A 90 -7.87 3.82 7.91
C GLY A 90 -7.66 3.03 6.62
N LEU A 91 -7.57 3.72 5.49
CA LEU A 91 -7.30 3.10 4.20
C LEU A 91 -5.89 2.50 4.15
N LEU A 92 -4.89 3.26 4.62
CA LEU A 92 -3.50 2.82 4.59
C LEU A 92 -3.25 1.62 5.50
N MET A 93 -3.94 1.56 6.64
CA MET A 93 -3.81 0.46 7.59
C MET A 93 -4.77 -0.70 7.31
N GLY A 94 -5.55 -0.61 6.25
CA GLY A 94 -6.49 -1.68 5.86
C GLY A 94 -7.79 -1.70 6.65
N GLU A 95 -8.10 -0.65 7.39
CA GLU A 95 -9.31 -0.56 8.21
C GLU A 95 -10.50 0.04 7.46
N SER A 96 -10.25 0.73 6.34
CA SER A 96 -11.28 1.39 5.54
C SER A 96 -11.00 1.16 4.07
N ARG A 97 -12.05 1.23 3.26
CA ARG A 97 -11.94 1.16 1.79
C ARG A 97 -12.23 2.50 1.11
N GLU A 98 -12.47 3.53 1.90
CA GLU A 98 -12.79 4.86 1.37
C GLU A 98 -11.57 5.77 1.42
N MET A 99 -11.39 6.55 0.36
CA MET A 99 -10.34 7.55 0.29
C MET A 99 -10.93 8.93 0.53
N LEU A 100 -10.30 9.68 1.45
CA LEU A 100 -10.68 11.05 1.77
C LEU A 100 -9.67 12.02 1.13
N PHE A 101 -10.17 13.14 0.62
CA PHE A 101 -9.33 14.18 0.04
C PHE A 101 -9.32 15.41 0.94
N ALA A 102 -8.13 15.98 1.13
CA ALA A 102 -8.00 17.23 1.88
C ALA A 102 -8.53 18.39 1.05
N ASP A 103 -9.32 19.24 1.69
CA ASP A 103 -9.84 20.49 1.11
C ASP A 103 -8.80 21.60 1.10
#